data_0715b0aa6a779b6d61cfad68ae58d9f8
#
_entry.id   0715b0aa6a779b6d61cfad68ae58d9f8
#
_cell.length_a   1.000
_cell.length_b   1.000
_cell.length_c   1.000
_cell.angle_alpha   90.00
_cell.angle_beta   90.00
_cell.angle_gamma   90.00
#
_symmetry.space_group_name_H-M   'P 1'
#
loop_
_entity.id
_entity.type
_entity.pdbx_description
1 polymer ?
#
loop_
_entity_poly.entity_id
_entity_poly.type
_entity_poly.pdbx_seq_one_letter_code
_entity_poly.pdbx_strand_id
1 'polypeptide(L)'
;MANDHALPDHPVDLSRRVELKHHHGGVSVADLEASVQWYCHVLGFEVECRFDIPPVPAKVAQLQRGDLRMELFQVPGANPLPEDRRYTDRDLHTCGNKHIAFAVQSVAETVAELKARGADIAMVHASEFGSSAFIRDNTGNLIEFVQAPEMWTS
;
A
#
# COMPACT_ATOMS: atom_id res chain seq x y z
N MET A 1 28.53 -1.89 5.73
CA MET A 1 28.64 -2.04 7.19
C MET A 1 27.30 -2.61 7.64
N ALA A 2 27.28 -3.85 8.09
CA ALA A 2 26.08 -4.46 8.68
C ALA A 2 25.84 -3.74 10.01
N ASN A 3 24.66 -3.16 10.19
CA ASN A 3 24.22 -2.68 11.49
C ASN A 3 23.96 -3.91 12.35
N ASP A 4 24.91 -4.20 13.23
CA ASP A 4 24.79 -5.26 14.24
C ASP A 4 23.88 -4.74 15.37
N HIS A 5 22.59 -4.67 15.09
CA HIS A 5 21.58 -4.41 16.11
C HIS A 5 21.18 -5.74 16.75
N ALA A 6 22.12 -6.32 17.52
CA ALA A 6 21.78 -7.40 18.41
C ALA A 6 20.66 -6.91 19.37
N LEU A 7 19.59 -7.67 19.46
CA LEU A 7 18.55 -7.41 20.45
C LEU A 7 19.20 -7.48 21.85
N PRO A 8 18.80 -6.60 22.78
CA PRO A 8 19.36 -6.62 24.14
C PRO A 8 19.06 -7.96 24.81
N ASP A 9 20.06 -8.54 25.49
CA ASP A 9 20.03 -9.83 26.18
C ASP A 9 19.15 -9.83 27.47
N HIS A 10 18.22 -8.88 27.58
CA HIS A 10 17.33 -8.76 28.73
C HIS A 10 15.98 -9.43 28.39
N PRO A 11 15.39 -10.18 29.34
CA PRO A 11 14.04 -10.66 29.17
C PRO A 11 13.11 -9.46 29.00
N VAL A 12 12.44 -9.43 27.83
CA VAL A 12 11.44 -8.39 27.54
C VAL A 12 10.26 -8.59 28.48
N ASP A 13 9.95 -7.60 29.30
CA ASP A 13 8.73 -7.61 30.11
C ASP A 13 7.50 -7.46 29.18
N LEU A 14 6.90 -8.57 28.82
CA LEU A 14 5.74 -8.63 27.95
C LEU A 14 4.45 -8.08 28.59
N SER A 15 4.47 -7.73 29.89
CA SER A 15 3.36 -7.04 30.54
C SER A 15 3.24 -5.57 30.09
N ARG A 16 4.34 -4.99 29.58
CA ARG A 16 4.41 -3.61 29.07
C ARG A 16 4.42 -3.65 27.54
N ARG A 17 3.24 -3.72 26.92
CA ARG A 17 3.10 -3.64 25.47
C ARG A 17 3.01 -2.19 25.02
N VAL A 18 3.72 -1.86 23.93
CA VAL A 18 3.48 -0.62 23.20
C VAL A 18 2.10 -0.72 22.55
N GLU A 19 1.22 0.21 22.87
CA GLU A 19 -0.09 0.29 22.19
C GLU A 19 0.10 0.83 20.78
N LEU A 20 -0.37 0.10 19.80
CA LEU A 20 -0.26 0.45 18.39
C LEU A 20 -1.64 0.45 17.73
N LYS A 21 -1.86 1.44 16.86
CA LYS A 21 -2.99 1.48 15.93
C LYS A 21 -2.44 1.80 14.55
N HIS A 22 -3.01 1.20 13.50
CA HIS A 22 -2.67 1.59 12.13
C HIS A 22 -3.05 3.05 11.91
N HIS A 23 -2.15 3.84 11.32
CA HIS A 23 -2.42 5.24 10.99
C HIS A 23 -2.54 5.44 9.47
N HIS A 24 -1.50 5.15 8.71
CA HIS A 24 -1.51 5.25 7.24
C HIS A 24 -0.48 4.31 6.60
N GLY A 25 -0.66 4.05 5.31
CA GLY A 25 0.38 3.51 4.44
C GLY A 25 1.02 4.64 3.63
N GLY A 26 2.32 4.56 3.39
CA GLY A 26 3.04 5.54 2.58
C GLY A 26 3.60 4.94 1.30
N VAL A 27 3.51 5.68 0.18
CA VAL A 27 4.04 5.23 -1.10
C VAL A 27 4.64 6.42 -1.89
N SER A 28 5.80 6.20 -2.49
CA SER A 28 6.40 7.18 -3.40
C SER A 28 5.86 6.99 -4.81
N VAL A 29 5.53 8.11 -5.46
CA VAL A 29 4.93 8.14 -6.78
C VAL A 29 5.71 9.07 -7.73
N ALA A 30 5.65 8.76 -9.02
CA ALA A 30 6.36 9.53 -10.03
C ALA A 30 5.74 10.92 -10.28
N ASP A 31 4.42 11.01 -10.23
CA ASP A 31 3.64 12.23 -10.39
C ASP A 31 2.51 12.26 -9.35
N LEU A 32 2.57 13.23 -8.44
CA LEU A 32 1.65 13.33 -7.32
C LEU A 32 0.22 13.58 -7.77
N GLU A 33 0.02 14.52 -8.71
CA GLU A 33 -1.34 14.89 -9.14
C GLU A 33 -2.00 13.76 -9.94
N ALA A 34 -1.26 13.13 -10.85
CA ALA A 34 -1.74 11.97 -11.58
C ALA A 34 -2.08 10.81 -10.62
N SER A 35 -1.25 10.60 -9.58
CA SER A 35 -1.51 9.56 -8.58
C SER A 35 -2.70 9.88 -7.69
N VAL A 36 -2.86 11.13 -7.24
CA VAL A 36 -4.06 11.56 -6.50
C VAL A 36 -5.32 11.28 -7.33
N GLN A 37 -5.33 11.69 -8.60
CA GLN A 37 -6.47 11.42 -9.50
C GLN A 37 -6.74 9.92 -9.63
N TRP A 38 -5.69 9.10 -9.78
CA TRP A 38 -5.82 7.65 -9.90
C TRP A 38 -6.40 7.02 -8.63
N TYR A 39 -5.85 7.34 -7.44
CA TYR A 39 -6.34 6.80 -6.16
C TYR A 39 -7.77 7.24 -5.87
N CYS A 40 -8.15 8.47 -6.21
CA CYS A 40 -9.53 8.94 -6.07
C CYS A 40 -10.48 8.21 -7.03
N HIS A 41 -10.11 8.09 -8.32
CA HIS A 41 -10.98 7.50 -9.34
C HIS A 41 -11.09 5.98 -9.18
N VAL A 42 -9.95 5.29 -9.04
CA VAL A 42 -9.91 3.82 -9.02
C VAL A 42 -10.31 3.26 -7.67
N LEU A 43 -9.76 3.81 -6.58
CA LEU A 43 -9.94 3.27 -5.24
C LEU A 43 -10.94 4.07 -4.38
N GLY A 44 -11.45 5.19 -4.87
CA GLY A 44 -12.46 6.00 -4.16
C GLY A 44 -11.91 6.70 -2.91
N PHE A 45 -10.62 7.04 -2.90
CA PHE A 45 -10.05 7.91 -1.88
C PHE A 45 -10.43 9.37 -2.12
N GLU A 46 -10.32 10.17 -1.07
CA GLU A 46 -10.49 11.63 -1.10
C GLU A 46 -9.25 12.29 -0.50
N VAL A 47 -8.91 13.50 -0.96
CA VAL A 47 -7.78 14.25 -0.40
C VAL A 47 -8.15 14.77 0.98
N GLU A 48 -7.44 14.33 2.02
CA GLU A 48 -7.58 14.83 3.39
C GLU A 48 -6.77 16.13 3.57
N CYS A 49 -5.50 16.12 3.20
CA CYS A 49 -4.63 17.30 3.25
C CYS A 49 -3.44 17.19 2.30
N ARG A 50 -2.70 18.31 2.14
CA ARG A 50 -1.45 18.39 1.39
C ARG A 50 -0.43 19.17 2.21
N PHE A 51 0.83 18.76 2.12
CA PHE A 51 1.93 19.45 2.81
C PHE A 51 3.27 19.16 2.13
N ASP A 52 4.26 19.99 2.45
CA ASP A 52 5.66 19.79 2.03
C ASP A 52 6.48 19.29 3.24
N ILE A 53 7.57 18.57 2.99
CA ILE A 53 8.48 18.08 4.04
C ILE A 53 9.82 18.84 3.93
N PRO A 54 10.02 19.96 4.62
CA PRO A 54 11.34 20.59 4.70
C PRO A 54 12.28 19.72 5.56
N PRO A 55 13.57 19.60 5.27
CA PRO A 55 14.33 20.20 4.16
C PRO A 55 14.33 19.36 2.88
N VAL A 56 13.61 18.24 2.84
CA VAL A 56 13.47 17.41 1.63
C VAL A 56 12.45 18.10 0.71
N PRO A 57 12.75 18.28 -0.60
CA PRO A 57 11.79 18.89 -1.52
C PRO A 57 10.65 17.92 -1.88
N ALA A 58 10.05 17.28 -0.88
CA ALA A 58 8.99 16.32 -1.03
C ALA A 58 7.63 17.01 -0.93
N LYS A 59 6.78 16.78 -1.92
CA LYS A 59 5.35 17.11 -1.87
C LYS A 59 4.57 15.88 -1.43
N VAL A 60 3.61 16.07 -0.55
CA VAL A 60 2.80 15.00 0.02
C VAL A 60 1.32 15.31 -0.15
N ALA A 61 0.56 14.29 -0.52
CA ALA A 61 -0.89 14.28 -0.40
C ALA A 61 -1.30 13.13 0.51
N GLN A 62 -2.02 13.47 1.58
CA GLN A 62 -2.66 12.48 2.44
C GLN A 62 -4.09 12.27 1.95
N LEU A 63 -4.42 11.02 1.70
CA LEU A 63 -5.73 10.59 1.20
C LEU A 63 -6.43 9.76 2.27
N GLN A 64 -7.76 9.85 2.30
CA GLN A 64 -8.59 9.07 3.21
C GLN A 64 -9.75 8.37 2.48
N ARG A 65 -10.17 7.23 3.03
CA ARG A 65 -11.40 6.53 2.66
C ARG A 65 -11.93 5.79 3.89
N GLY A 66 -12.92 6.34 4.58
CA GLY A 66 -13.33 5.83 5.90
C GLY A 66 -12.14 5.87 6.88
N ASP A 67 -11.80 4.74 7.48
CA ASP A 67 -10.66 4.62 8.41
C ASP A 67 -9.32 4.35 7.72
N LEU A 68 -9.32 4.21 6.39
CA LEU A 68 -8.11 3.99 5.62
C LEU A 68 -7.43 5.32 5.30
N ARG A 69 -6.10 5.37 5.41
CA ARG A 69 -5.26 6.51 5.02
C ARG A 69 -4.08 6.06 4.20
N MET A 70 -3.76 6.88 3.19
CA MET A 70 -2.59 6.73 2.34
C MET A 70 -1.85 8.05 2.23
N GLU A 71 -0.53 8.03 2.32
CA GLU A 71 0.33 9.18 1.98
C GLU A 71 1.04 8.92 0.67
N LEU A 72 0.87 9.82 -0.28
CA LEU A 72 1.56 9.81 -1.57
C LEU A 72 2.69 10.83 -1.53
N PHE A 73 3.92 10.40 -1.83
CA PHE A 73 5.11 11.23 -1.81
C PHE A 73 5.65 11.43 -3.22
N GLN A 74 5.94 12.67 -3.60
CA GLN A 74 6.71 12.99 -4.79
C GLN A 74 7.95 13.78 -4.42
N VAL A 75 9.12 13.28 -4.83
CA VAL A 75 10.41 13.98 -4.69
C VAL A 75 10.97 14.22 -6.09
N PRO A 76 11.31 15.48 -6.46
CA PRO A 76 11.95 15.75 -7.74
C PRO A 76 13.26 14.98 -7.91
N GLY A 77 13.41 14.29 -9.03
CA GLY A 77 14.61 13.48 -9.30
C GLY A 77 14.73 12.17 -8.52
N ALA A 78 13.65 11.72 -7.88
CA ALA A 78 13.62 10.40 -7.24
C ALA A 78 13.90 9.29 -8.25
N ASN A 79 14.56 8.22 -7.80
CA ASN A 79 14.78 7.03 -8.61
C ASN A 79 13.43 6.42 -9.01
N PRO A 80 13.29 5.91 -10.24
CA PRO A 80 12.08 5.22 -10.66
C PRO A 80 11.89 3.94 -9.83
N LEU A 81 10.64 3.49 -9.73
CA LEU A 81 10.35 2.19 -9.13
C LEU A 81 11.12 1.09 -9.88
N PRO A 82 11.96 0.29 -9.19
CA PRO A 82 12.67 -0.82 -9.83
C PRO A 82 11.70 -1.78 -10.53
N GLU A 83 12.09 -2.28 -11.71
CA GLU A 83 11.25 -3.12 -12.54
C GLU A 83 10.69 -4.35 -11.78
N ASP A 84 11.55 -5.02 -11.00
CA ASP A 84 11.16 -6.21 -10.23
C ASP A 84 10.09 -5.94 -9.16
N ARG A 85 10.00 -4.70 -8.68
CA ARG A 85 8.97 -4.29 -7.71
C ARG A 85 7.56 -4.24 -8.29
N ARG A 86 7.42 -4.32 -9.61
CA ARG A 86 6.14 -4.30 -10.32
C ARG A 86 5.49 -5.68 -10.48
N TYR A 87 6.20 -6.75 -10.10
CA TYR A 87 5.77 -8.14 -10.27
C TYR A 87 5.73 -8.86 -8.93
N THR A 88 4.61 -9.50 -8.64
CA THR A 88 4.35 -10.14 -7.35
C THR A 88 5.35 -11.25 -6.99
N ASP A 89 5.84 -11.98 -8.00
CA ASP A 89 6.83 -13.05 -7.84
C ASP A 89 8.27 -12.49 -7.68
N ARG A 90 8.63 -11.41 -8.38
CA ARG A 90 9.98 -10.84 -8.35
C ARG A 90 10.21 -9.94 -7.15
N ASP A 91 9.19 -9.18 -6.75
CA ASP A 91 9.28 -8.27 -5.60
C ASP A 91 9.70 -8.98 -4.31
N LEU A 92 9.36 -10.25 -4.16
CA LEU A 92 9.71 -11.07 -2.99
C LEU A 92 11.23 -11.23 -2.80
N HIS A 93 12.02 -11.08 -3.86
CA HIS A 93 13.49 -11.21 -3.80
C HIS A 93 14.21 -9.95 -3.32
N THR A 94 13.50 -8.83 -3.16
CA THR A 94 14.06 -7.56 -2.68
C THR A 94 13.56 -7.29 -1.25
N CYS A 95 14.46 -7.08 -0.30
CA CYS A 95 14.10 -6.72 1.08
C CYS A 95 13.39 -5.36 1.15
N GLY A 96 12.47 -5.21 2.08
CA GLY A 96 11.69 -3.99 2.32
C GLY A 96 10.19 -4.21 2.21
N ASN A 97 9.41 -3.15 2.38
CA ASN A 97 7.95 -3.19 2.25
C ASN A 97 7.56 -3.68 0.86
N LYS A 98 6.51 -4.49 0.77
CA LYS A 98 6.05 -5.09 -0.48
C LYS A 98 4.86 -4.34 -1.09
N HIS A 99 3.74 -4.38 -0.41
CA HIS A 99 2.48 -3.82 -0.85
C HIS A 99 1.67 -3.40 0.36
N ILE A 100 0.62 -2.63 0.14
CA ILE A 100 -0.46 -2.47 1.09
C ILE A 100 -1.57 -3.45 0.71
N ALA A 101 -2.23 -4.03 1.71
CA ALA A 101 -3.35 -4.95 1.49
C ALA A 101 -4.65 -4.37 2.06
N PHE A 102 -5.72 -4.48 1.29
CA PHE A 102 -7.08 -4.13 1.68
C PHE A 102 -7.95 -5.38 1.75
N ALA A 103 -8.72 -5.53 2.82
CA ALA A 103 -9.73 -6.55 2.91
C ALA A 103 -10.92 -6.19 2.02
N VAL A 104 -11.51 -7.20 1.37
CA VAL A 104 -12.73 -7.08 0.56
C VAL A 104 -13.67 -8.25 0.82
N GLN A 105 -14.97 -8.05 0.62
CA GLN A 105 -15.95 -9.11 0.80
C GLN A 105 -15.87 -10.17 -0.31
N SER A 106 -15.63 -9.74 -1.55
CA SER A 106 -15.50 -10.59 -2.73
C SER A 106 -14.39 -10.07 -3.64
N VAL A 107 -13.35 -10.87 -3.84
CA VAL A 107 -12.26 -10.56 -4.77
C VAL A 107 -12.77 -10.53 -6.21
N ALA A 108 -13.69 -11.42 -6.58
CA ALA A 108 -14.23 -11.48 -7.94
C ALA A 108 -14.99 -10.20 -8.31
N GLU A 109 -15.87 -9.72 -7.44
CA GLU A 109 -16.63 -8.48 -7.64
C GLU A 109 -15.70 -7.26 -7.63
N THR A 110 -14.74 -7.22 -6.69
CA THR A 110 -13.75 -6.16 -6.60
C THR A 110 -12.92 -6.05 -7.87
N VAL A 111 -12.43 -7.18 -8.41
CA VAL A 111 -11.64 -7.21 -9.66
C VAL A 111 -12.47 -6.72 -10.84
N ALA A 112 -13.77 -7.12 -10.93
CA ALA A 112 -14.65 -6.65 -11.99
C ALA A 112 -14.83 -5.13 -11.95
N GLU A 113 -15.08 -4.57 -10.76
CA GLU A 113 -15.22 -3.13 -10.55
C GLU A 113 -13.93 -2.36 -10.85
N LEU A 114 -12.77 -2.86 -10.36
CA LEU A 114 -11.48 -2.24 -10.61
C LEU A 114 -11.12 -2.23 -12.10
N LYS A 115 -11.43 -3.30 -12.84
CA LYS A 115 -11.28 -3.35 -14.30
C LYS A 115 -12.16 -2.31 -14.98
N ALA A 116 -13.41 -2.17 -14.56
CA ALA A 116 -14.33 -1.18 -15.13
C ALA A 116 -13.82 0.26 -14.91
N ARG A 117 -13.07 0.51 -13.83
CA ARG A 117 -12.40 1.79 -13.52
C ARG A 117 -11.02 1.94 -14.17
N GLY A 118 -10.57 0.98 -14.98
CA GLY A 118 -9.30 1.04 -15.71
C GLY A 118 -8.06 0.67 -14.88
N ALA A 119 -8.22 -0.09 -13.79
CA ALA A 119 -7.08 -0.57 -13.01
C ALA A 119 -6.25 -1.61 -13.78
N ASP A 120 -4.92 -1.56 -13.63
CA ASP A 120 -3.99 -2.56 -14.13
C ASP A 120 -3.97 -3.77 -13.18
N ILE A 121 -4.67 -4.85 -13.56
CA ILE A 121 -4.72 -6.10 -12.78
C ILE A 121 -3.42 -6.88 -12.98
N ALA A 122 -2.60 -6.98 -11.94
CA ALA A 122 -1.32 -7.68 -11.96
C ALA A 122 -1.48 -9.20 -11.79
N MET A 123 -2.37 -9.63 -10.88
CA MET A 123 -2.59 -11.04 -10.58
C MET A 123 -3.97 -11.23 -9.94
N VAL A 124 -4.58 -12.38 -10.20
CA VAL A 124 -5.74 -12.87 -9.45
C VAL A 124 -5.44 -14.29 -9.02
N HIS A 125 -5.57 -14.57 -7.74
CA HIS A 125 -5.39 -15.89 -7.15
C HIS A 125 -6.68 -16.33 -6.46
N ALA A 126 -7.10 -17.57 -6.72
CA ALA A 126 -8.21 -18.19 -6.04
C ALA A 126 -7.84 -19.62 -5.67
N SER A 127 -8.04 -19.99 -4.40
CA SER A 127 -7.79 -21.32 -3.86
C SER A 127 -8.82 -21.69 -2.80
N GLU A 128 -8.80 -22.92 -2.34
CA GLU A 128 -9.60 -23.36 -1.20
C GLU A 128 -9.23 -22.67 0.12
N PHE A 129 -8.04 -22.07 0.21
CA PHE A 129 -7.54 -21.37 1.39
C PHE A 129 -7.83 -19.86 1.35
N GLY A 130 -8.40 -19.34 0.27
CA GLY A 130 -8.74 -17.94 0.11
C GLY A 130 -8.50 -17.41 -1.29
N SER A 131 -8.94 -16.19 -1.51
CA SER A 131 -8.77 -15.47 -2.77
C SER A 131 -8.09 -14.13 -2.53
N SER A 132 -7.21 -13.75 -3.43
CA SER A 132 -6.58 -12.43 -3.46
C SER A 132 -6.38 -11.93 -4.89
N ALA A 133 -6.23 -10.63 -5.04
CA ALA A 133 -5.87 -10.00 -6.29
C ALA A 133 -4.87 -8.88 -6.06
N PHE A 134 -4.00 -8.66 -7.04
CA PHE A 134 -3.07 -7.54 -7.06
C PHE A 134 -3.35 -6.64 -8.24
N ILE A 135 -3.27 -5.35 -8.00
CA ILE A 135 -3.24 -4.32 -9.03
C ILE A 135 -1.96 -3.52 -8.93
N ARG A 136 -1.65 -2.74 -9.98
CA ARG A 136 -0.62 -1.70 -9.94
C ARG A 136 -1.28 -0.34 -9.91
N ASP A 137 -0.74 0.56 -9.10
CA ASP A 137 -1.06 1.97 -9.24
C ASP A 137 -0.43 2.55 -10.52
N ASN A 138 -0.68 3.82 -10.81
CA ASN A 138 -0.17 4.48 -12.02
C ASN A 138 1.37 4.67 -12.02
N THR A 139 2.06 4.45 -10.92
CA THR A 139 3.53 4.40 -10.83
C THR A 139 4.03 2.96 -10.98
N GLY A 140 3.20 1.96 -10.70
CA GLY A 140 3.49 0.54 -10.74
C GLY A 140 3.64 -0.12 -9.37
N ASN A 141 3.35 0.59 -8.27
CA ASN A 141 3.34 0.01 -6.93
C ASN A 141 2.23 -1.04 -6.81
N LEU A 142 2.54 -2.16 -6.14
CA LEU A 142 1.58 -3.23 -5.92
C LEU A 142 0.61 -2.90 -4.79
N ILE A 143 -0.66 -3.19 -5.02
CA ILE A 143 -1.74 -3.11 -4.03
C ILE A 143 -2.48 -4.45 -4.04
N GLU A 144 -2.65 -5.07 -2.87
CA GLU A 144 -3.34 -6.34 -2.71
C GLU A 144 -4.78 -6.14 -2.22
N PHE A 145 -5.68 -6.98 -2.69
CA PHE A 145 -7.04 -7.17 -2.17
C PHE A 145 -7.19 -8.60 -1.68
N VAL A 146 -7.50 -8.75 -0.39
CA VAL A 146 -7.66 -10.07 0.25
C VAL A 146 -9.12 -10.28 0.57
N GLN A 147 -9.69 -11.41 0.16
CA GLN A 147 -11.06 -11.77 0.52
C GLN A 147 -11.12 -12.16 1.99
N ALA A 148 -11.78 -11.34 2.79
CA ALA A 148 -11.92 -11.51 4.23
C ALA A 148 -13.31 -11.04 4.69
N PRO A 149 -14.41 -11.72 4.25
CA PRO A 149 -15.78 -11.30 4.52
C PRO A 149 -16.10 -11.26 6.02
N GLU A 150 -15.40 -12.02 6.84
CA GLU A 150 -15.53 -12.02 8.31
C GLU A 150 -15.21 -10.65 8.95
N MET A 151 -14.46 -9.80 8.30
CA MET A 151 -14.18 -8.44 8.79
C MET A 151 -15.39 -7.49 8.73
N TRP A 152 -16.48 -7.91 8.08
CA TRP A 152 -17.74 -7.16 7.99
C TRP A 152 -18.86 -7.74 8.86
N THR A 153 -18.60 -8.87 9.52
CA THR A 153 -19.53 -9.47 10.49
C THR A 153 -19.18 -8.98 11.90
N SER A 154 -19.81 -7.91 12.33
CA SER A 154 -19.80 -7.46 13.74
C SER A 154 -21.18 -7.57 14.35
#